data_84a2ef0ddb2a82d16ae0bcdf80c4ed92
#
_entry.id   84a2ef0ddb2a82d16ae0bcdf80c4ed92
#
_cell.length_a   1.000
_cell.length_b   1.000
_cell.length_c   1.000
_cell.angle_alpha   90.00
_cell.angle_beta   90.00
_cell.angle_gamma   90.00
#
_symmetry.space_group_name_H-M   'P 1'
#
loop_
_entity.id
_entity.type
_entity.pdbx_description
1 polymer ?
#
loop_
_entity_poly.entity_id
_entity_poly.type
_entity_poly.pdbx_seq_one_letter_code
_entity_poly.pdbx_strand_id
1 'polypeptide(L)'
;MAHQGWDSLTIDMQHGLVDYANALPMLQTISSTDVTPLARVNWNEPGQIMKILDAGCYGIICPMVSNKEEAERFVQACMYPPRGYRSFGPVRGLIYGGSDYATHSNDEMLKLAMIETKESLEKLDDIMSTPGIDGIYIGPADLSLAIGEEPGFDKAEDTKAYSEILRILEHSKKNNIFAGIHNGSPEYSKKMIEKGFNFVTIGADQRALSAGAKEVLEKMRGSSKKEESKAY
;
A
#
# COMPACT_ATOMS: atom_id res chain seq x y z
N MET A 1 -10.80 -7.29 -11.63
CA MET A 1 -10.79 -6.72 -10.25
C MET A 1 -11.55 -5.41 -10.18
N ALA A 2 -11.29 -4.43 -11.05
CA ALA A 2 -11.91 -3.09 -10.97
C ALA A 2 -13.45 -3.05 -10.92
N HIS A 3 -14.16 -4.03 -11.48
CA HIS A 3 -15.63 -4.14 -11.45
C HIS A 3 -16.20 -4.94 -10.25
N GLN A 4 -15.40 -5.20 -9.19
CA GLN A 4 -15.82 -6.03 -8.06
C GLN A 4 -16.27 -5.22 -6.83
N GLY A 5 -16.34 -3.88 -6.93
CA GLY A 5 -16.81 -3.02 -5.84
C GLY A 5 -15.74 -2.65 -4.81
N TRP A 6 -14.47 -2.66 -5.19
CA TRP A 6 -13.38 -2.15 -4.35
C TRP A 6 -13.38 -0.62 -4.33
N ASP A 7 -13.07 -0.02 -3.20
CA ASP A 7 -12.87 1.44 -3.10
C ASP A 7 -11.58 1.86 -3.78
N SER A 8 -10.53 1.03 -3.68
CA SER A 8 -9.24 1.25 -4.32
C SER A 8 -8.58 -0.06 -4.75
N LEU A 9 -7.67 0.02 -5.71
CA LEU A 9 -6.79 -1.06 -6.11
C LEU A 9 -5.34 -0.59 -6.08
N THR A 10 -4.50 -1.36 -5.41
CA THR A 10 -3.06 -1.08 -5.33
C THR A 10 -2.31 -1.97 -6.30
N ILE A 11 -1.60 -1.36 -7.26
CA ILE A 11 -0.66 -2.05 -8.14
C ILE A 11 0.63 -2.27 -7.36
N ASP A 12 0.97 -3.52 -7.11
CA ASP A 12 2.16 -3.89 -6.35
C ASP A 12 3.38 -4.06 -7.27
N MET A 13 4.22 -3.03 -7.32
CA MET A 13 5.46 -3.04 -8.11
C MET A 13 6.67 -3.48 -7.27
N GLN A 14 6.51 -3.74 -5.96
CA GLN A 14 7.56 -4.23 -5.08
C GLN A 14 7.68 -5.75 -5.14
N HIS A 15 6.61 -6.46 -4.85
CA HIS A 15 6.57 -7.93 -4.80
C HIS A 15 5.67 -8.55 -5.87
N GLY A 16 4.82 -7.75 -6.52
CA GLY A 16 4.09 -8.16 -7.70
C GLY A 16 5.04 -8.38 -8.89
N LEU A 17 4.66 -9.29 -9.79
CA LEU A 17 5.40 -9.52 -11.04
C LEU A 17 5.09 -8.42 -12.08
N VAL A 18 5.14 -7.16 -11.66
CA VAL A 18 4.68 -5.97 -12.38
C VAL A 18 5.77 -4.90 -12.35
N ASP A 19 6.16 -4.46 -13.53
CA ASP A 19 6.98 -3.27 -13.72
C ASP A 19 6.12 -2.10 -14.24
N TYR A 20 6.76 -0.97 -14.57
CA TYR A 20 6.06 0.19 -15.12
C TYR A 20 5.31 -0.12 -16.43
N ALA A 21 5.89 -0.96 -17.30
CA ALA A 21 5.28 -1.29 -18.58
C ALA A 21 3.96 -2.08 -18.39
N ASN A 22 3.90 -2.91 -17.36
CA ASN A 22 2.69 -3.65 -17.00
C ASN A 22 1.71 -2.79 -16.16
N ALA A 23 2.23 -1.92 -15.29
CA ALA A 23 1.39 -1.05 -14.45
C ALA A 23 0.59 -0.05 -15.28
N LEU A 24 1.13 0.47 -16.38
CA LEU A 24 0.47 1.42 -17.24
C LEU A 24 -0.87 0.90 -17.82
N PRO A 25 -0.98 -0.26 -18.48
CA PRO A 25 -2.26 -0.81 -18.92
C PRO A 25 -3.19 -1.19 -17.76
N MET A 26 -2.67 -1.55 -16.59
CA MET A 26 -3.50 -1.76 -15.39
C MET A 26 -4.17 -0.46 -14.94
N LEU A 27 -3.43 0.65 -14.88
CA LEU A 27 -3.97 1.99 -14.58
C LEU A 27 -5.02 2.40 -15.64
N GLN A 28 -4.77 2.13 -16.93
CA GLN A 28 -5.75 2.38 -18.00
C GLN A 28 -7.05 1.60 -17.78
N THR A 29 -6.96 0.36 -17.35
CA THR A 29 -8.12 -0.48 -17.07
C THR A 29 -8.89 0.01 -15.82
N ILE A 30 -8.18 0.29 -14.73
CA ILE A 30 -8.79 0.79 -13.48
C ILE A 30 -9.53 2.12 -13.76
N SER A 31 -8.95 3.02 -14.56
CA SER A 31 -9.55 4.32 -14.87
C SER A 31 -10.82 4.25 -15.70
N SER A 32 -11.26 3.08 -16.16
CA SER A 32 -12.60 2.88 -16.74
C SER A 32 -13.70 2.68 -15.68
N THR A 33 -13.36 2.77 -14.41
CA THR A 33 -14.25 2.61 -13.24
C THR A 33 -14.00 3.74 -12.25
N ASP A 34 -14.83 3.82 -11.20
CA ASP A 34 -14.68 4.78 -10.10
C ASP A 34 -13.66 4.33 -9.03
N VAL A 35 -12.98 3.19 -9.24
CA VAL A 35 -12.00 2.64 -8.30
C VAL A 35 -10.74 3.50 -8.29
N THR A 36 -10.29 3.91 -7.11
CA THR A 36 -9.08 4.73 -6.95
C THR A 36 -7.81 3.89 -7.17
N PRO A 37 -6.96 4.24 -8.16
CA PRO A 37 -5.71 3.53 -8.41
C PRO A 37 -4.60 4.01 -7.48
N LEU A 38 -4.01 3.09 -6.73
CA LEU A 38 -2.81 3.29 -5.92
C LEU A 38 -1.67 2.42 -6.46
N ALA A 39 -0.44 2.75 -6.09
CA ALA A 39 0.72 1.91 -6.39
C ALA A 39 1.63 1.75 -5.17
N ARG A 40 2.11 0.53 -4.92
CA ARG A 40 3.27 0.31 -4.06
C ARG A 40 4.51 0.25 -4.96
N VAL A 41 5.42 1.21 -4.77
CA VAL A 41 6.67 1.30 -5.55
C VAL A 41 7.69 0.29 -5.05
N ASN A 42 8.68 -0.05 -5.88
CA ASN A 42 9.72 -1.04 -5.51
C ASN A 42 10.60 -0.55 -4.37
N TRP A 43 10.89 0.74 -4.35
CA TRP A 43 11.77 1.38 -3.39
C TRP A 43 11.49 2.89 -3.34
N ASN A 44 12.06 3.58 -2.37
CA ASN A 44 12.02 5.04 -2.29
C ASN A 44 12.92 5.68 -3.36
N GLU A 45 12.51 5.51 -4.62
CA GLU A 45 13.24 5.99 -5.80
C GLU A 45 12.42 7.07 -6.53
N PRO A 46 12.88 8.33 -6.50
CA PRO A 46 12.12 9.47 -7.02
C PRO A 46 11.67 9.32 -8.48
N GLY A 47 12.53 8.77 -9.34
CA GLY A 47 12.19 8.61 -10.76
C GLY A 47 11.02 7.67 -11.00
N GLN A 48 10.92 6.60 -10.23
CA GLN A 48 9.78 5.67 -10.30
C GLN A 48 8.51 6.29 -9.72
N ILE A 49 8.63 6.96 -8.57
CA ILE A 49 7.50 7.64 -7.90
C ILE A 49 6.89 8.67 -8.84
N MET A 50 7.71 9.56 -9.41
CA MET A 50 7.24 10.58 -10.36
C MET A 50 6.56 9.94 -11.57
N LYS A 51 7.15 8.90 -12.13
CA LYS A 51 6.67 8.27 -13.36
C LYS A 51 5.33 7.56 -13.18
N ILE A 52 5.11 6.88 -12.06
CA ILE A 52 3.83 6.19 -11.80
C ILE A 52 2.71 7.20 -11.47
N LEU A 53 3.04 8.32 -10.81
CA LEU A 53 2.09 9.43 -10.61
C LEU A 53 1.71 10.09 -11.95
N ASP A 54 2.66 10.30 -12.86
CA ASP A 54 2.39 10.83 -14.19
C ASP A 54 1.53 9.89 -15.04
N ALA A 55 1.58 8.58 -14.76
CA ALA A 55 0.74 7.56 -15.35
C ALA A 55 -0.72 7.58 -14.84
N GLY A 56 -1.06 8.42 -13.86
CA GLY A 56 -2.42 8.59 -13.34
C GLY A 56 -2.74 7.81 -12.07
N CYS A 57 -1.73 7.44 -11.30
CA CYS A 57 -1.89 6.90 -9.95
C CYS A 57 -2.26 8.04 -8.99
N TYR A 58 -3.19 7.79 -8.05
CA TYR A 58 -3.67 8.78 -7.06
C TYR A 58 -3.02 8.64 -5.67
N GLY A 59 -2.11 7.70 -5.51
CA GLY A 59 -1.36 7.57 -4.26
C GLY A 59 -0.26 6.53 -4.33
N ILE A 60 0.73 6.75 -3.48
CA ILE A 60 1.93 5.93 -3.39
C ILE A 60 2.04 5.31 -2.00
N ILE A 61 2.27 4.00 -1.97
CA ILE A 61 2.75 3.28 -0.81
C ILE A 61 4.26 3.09 -1.00
N CYS A 62 5.07 3.73 -0.16
CA CYS A 62 6.52 3.67 -0.24
C CYS A 62 7.08 2.69 0.79
N PRO A 63 7.70 1.57 0.37
CA PRO A 63 8.23 0.55 1.28
C PRO A 63 9.48 1.02 2.02
N MET A 64 9.79 0.36 3.15
CA MET A 64 11.06 0.43 3.87
C MET A 64 11.46 1.84 4.34
N VAL A 65 10.51 2.73 4.60
CA VAL A 65 10.80 4.07 5.14
C VAL A 65 11.20 3.94 6.62
N SER A 66 12.45 4.24 6.93
CA SER A 66 13.04 3.95 8.23
C SER A 66 13.27 5.18 9.11
N ASN A 67 13.32 6.38 8.51
CA ASN A 67 13.62 7.62 9.23
C ASN A 67 13.00 8.84 8.55
N LYS A 68 13.16 10.00 9.19
CA LYS A 68 12.60 11.26 8.72
C LYS A 68 13.16 11.70 7.37
N GLU A 69 14.45 11.54 7.15
CA GLU A 69 15.12 11.91 5.89
C GLU A 69 14.56 11.13 4.71
N GLU A 70 14.28 9.85 4.90
CA GLU A 70 13.66 9.01 3.89
C GLU A 70 12.19 9.39 3.66
N ALA A 71 11.46 9.71 4.73
CA ALA A 71 10.09 10.21 4.63
C ALA A 71 10.02 11.55 3.87
N GLU A 72 10.91 12.50 4.18
CA GLU A 72 11.02 13.78 3.47
C GLU A 72 11.36 13.57 1.99
N ARG A 73 12.33 12.71 1.68
CA ARG A 73 12.70 12.37 0.30
C ARG A 73 11.50 11.80 -0.48
N PHE A 74 10.76 10.91 0.13
CA PHE A 74 9.54 10.32 -0.44
C PHE A 74 8.49 11.38 -0.73
N VAL A 75 8.14 12.18 0.26
CA VAL A 75 7.13 13.25 0.11
C VAL A 75 7.52 14.23 -0.99
N GLN A 76 8.78 14.69 -0.99
CA GLN A 76 9.26 15.65 -1.98
C GLN A 76 9.27 15.09 -3.40
N ALA A 77 9.48 13.77 -3.57
CA ALA A 77 9.36 13.10 -4.86
C ALA A 77 7.91 13.06 -5.39
N CYS A 78 6.92 13.08 -4.49
CA CYS A 78 5.50 13.10 -4.86
C CYS A 78 4.98 14.51 -5.20
N MET A 79 5.63 15.57 -4.70
CA MET A 79 5.13 16.94 -4.77
C MET A 79 5.88 17.81 -5.79
N TYR A 80 5.11 18.66 -6.47
CA TYR A 80 5.70 19.71 -7.31
C TYR A 80 6.30 20.85 -6.47
N PRO A 81 7.29 21.59 -7.03
CA PRO A 81 7.80 22.79 -6.43
C PRO A 81 6.68 23.80 -6.08
N PRO A 82 6.82 24.62 -5.00
CA PRO A 82 8.00 24.70 -4.11
C PRO A 82 8.01 23.66 -2.98
N ARG A 83 6.99 22.80 -2.85
CA ARG A 83 6.83 21.84 -1.75
C ARG A 83 7.67 20.57 -1.93
N GLY A 84 8.09 20.27 -3.15
CA GLY A 84 8.92 19.13 -3.51
C GLY A 84 9.76 19.39 -4.75
N TYR A 85 10.24 18.30 -5.37
CA TYR A 85 11.06 18.37 -6.58
C TYR A 85 10.55 17.46 -7.72
N ARG A 86 9.26 17.02 -7.66
CA ARG A 86 8.65 16.27 -8.76
C ARG A 86 8.73 17.08 -10.05
N SER A 87 9.26 16.47 -11.11
CA SER A 87 9.28 17.07 -12.45
C SER A 87 7.88 17.11 -13.04
N PHE A 88 7.54 18.18 -13.74
CA PHE A 88 6.22 18.34 -14.34
C PHE A 88 6.14 17.68 -15.71
N GLY A 89 5.26 16.70 -15.85
CA GLY A 89 5.00 15.99 -17.11
C GLY A 89 3.86 14.97 -16.96
N PRO A 90 2.73 15.32 -16.27
CA PRO A 90 1.67 14.37 -15.89
C PRO A 90 0.73 14.05 -17.05
N VAL A 91 1.22 13.38 -18.11
CA VAL A 91 0.43 13.10 -19.33
C VAL A 91 -0.94 12.49 -19.03
N ARG A 92 -0.97 11.42 -18.22
CA ARG A 92 -2.22 10.78 -17.83
C ARG A 92 -2.88 11.44 -16.63
N GLY A 93 -2.08 12.01 -15.73
CA GLY A 93 -2.58 12.80 -14.62
C GLY A 93 -3.51 13.93 -15.07
N LEU A 94 -3.17 14.63 -16.15
CA LEU A 94 -4.03 15.68 -16.74
C LEU A 94 -5.32 15.12 -17.34
N ILE A 95 -5.32 13.88 -17.84
CA ILE A 95 -6.53 13.26 -18.42
C ILE A 95 -7.59 13.00 -17.34
N TYR A 96 -7.17 12.54 -16.17
CA TYR A 96 -8.06 12.14 -15.07
C TYR A 96 -8.25 13.21 -14.00
N GLY A 97 -7.18 13.95 -13.69
CA GLY A 97 -7.19 15.00 -12.67
C GLY A 97 -7.59 16.39 -13.20
N GLY A 98 -7.82 16.52 -14.53
CA GLY A 98 -8.21 17.79 -15.14
C GLY A 98 -7.05 18.72 -15.50
N SER A 99 -7.36 19.83 -16.18
CA SER A 99 -6.38 20.80 -16.68
C SER A 99 -5.68 21.57 -15.55
N ASP A 100 -6.24 21.58 -14.36
CA ASP A 100 -5.75 22.21 -13.14
C ASP A 100 -5.00 21.22 -12.21
N TYR A 101 -4.73 20.00 -12.67
CA TYR A 101 -4.02 18.95 -11.95
C TYR A 101 -2.78 19.45 -11.17
N ALA A 102 -1.97 20.31 -11.79
CA ALA A 102 -0.77 20.84 -11.14
C ALA A 102 -1.07 21.67 -9.88
N THR A 103 -2.23 22.31 -9.83
CA THR A 103 -2.66 23.15 -8.70
C THR A 103 -3.08 22.29 -7.50
N HIS A 104 -3.67 21.13 -7.74
CA HIS A 104 -4.30 20.31 -6.71
C HIS A 104 -3.49 19.05 -6.34
N SER A 105 -2.67 18.54 -7.25
CA SER A 105 -1.99 17.24 -7.08
C SER A 105 -1.14 17.12 -5.80
N ASN A 106 -0.51 18.22 -5.35
CA ASN A 106 0.27 18.19 -4.10
C ASN A 106 -0.57 17.85 -2.86
N ASP A 107 -1.86 18.19 -2.89
CA ASP A 107 -2.79 17.98 -1.77
C ASP A 107 -3.66 16.72 -1.96
N GLU A 108 -3.88 16.30 -3.21
CA GLU A 108 -4.74 15.16 -3.53
C GLU A 108 -4.00 13.81 -3.59
N MET A 109 -2.71 13.82 -3.99
CA MET A 109 -1.94 12.59 -4.09
C MET A 109 -1.63 12.03 -2.70
N LEU A 110 -2.16 10.84 -2.40
CA LEU A 110 -1.95 10.14 -1.13
C LEU A 110 -0.50 9.63 -0.99
N LYS A 111 0.13 9.93 0.14
CA LYS A 111 1.52 9.58 0.45
C LYS A 111 1.57 8.74 1.72
N LEU A 112 1.72 7.41 1.56
CA LEU A 112 1.76 6.43 2.63
C LEU A 112 3.16 5.86 2.79
N ALA A 113 3.82 6.13 3.93
CA ALA A 113 5.11 5.54 4.28
C ALA A 113 4.91 4.17 4.94
N MET A 114 5.59 3.12 4.47
CA MET A 114 5.51 1.82 5.14
C MET A 114 6.38 1.79 6.40
N ILE A 115 5.77 1.34 7.48
CA ILE A 115 6.40 1.08 8.77
C ILE A 115 6.58 -0.42 8.93
N GLU A 116 7.80 -0.89 8.73
CA GLU A 116 8.08 -2.34 8.65
C GLU A 116 9.55 -2.69 9.01
N THR A 117 10.36 -1.71 9.42
CA THR A 117 11.75 -1.91 9.82
C THR A 117 11.93 -1.67 11.32
N LYS A 118 13.01 -2.22 11.90
CA LYS A 118 13.34 -1.95 13.30
C LYS A 118 13.59 -0.46 13.55
N GLU A 119 14.31 0.20 12.64
CA GLU A 119 14.60 1.63 12.75
C GLU A 119 13.31 2.47 12.69
N SER A 120 12.37 2.13 11.79
CA SER A 120 11.09 2.84 11.71
C SER A 120 10.29 2.74 13.00
N LEU A 121 10.33 1.60 13.70
CA LEU A 121 9.69 1.43 15.01
C LEU A 121 10.30 2.33 16.09
N GLU A 122 11.59 2.62 16.02
CA GLU A 122 12.29 3.49 16.96
C GLU A 122 12.02 4.99 16.65
N LYS A 123 11.60 5.32 15.42
CA LYS A 123 11.46 6.70 14.90
C LYS A 123 10.04 7.04 14.42
N LEU A 124 9.01 6.41 15.00
CA LEU A 124 7.61 6.57 14.55
C LEU A 124 7.17 8.05 14.47
N ASP A 125 7.36 8.81 15.55
CA ASP A 125 6.91 10.20 15.59
C ASP A 125 7.72 11.09 14.62
N ASP A 126 9.00 10.81 14.38
CA ASP A 126 9.83 11.54 13.42
C ASP A 126 9.32 11.34 11.98
N ILE A 127 9.00 10.09 11.62
CA ILE A 127 8.43 9.75 10.30
C ILE A 127 7.03 10.35 10.16
N MET A 128 6.17 10.14 11.15
CA MET A 128 4.75 10.51 11.08
C MET A 128 4.52 12.03 11.17
N SER A 129 5.44 12.78 11.78
CA SER A 129 5.39 14.25 11.81
C SER A 129 6.01 14.93 10.59
N THR A 130 6.51 14.15 9.62
CA THR A 130 7.07 14.71 8.38
C THR A 130 6.00 15.47 7.59
N PRO A 131 6.20 16.77 7.30
CA PRO A 131 5.21 17.54 6.55
C PRO A 131 4.90 16.93 5.19
N GLY A 132 3.62 16.66 4.93
CA GLY A 132 3.16 16.11 3.67
C GLY A 132 3.01 14.57 3.65
N ILE A 133 3.36 13.88 4.72
CA ILE A 133 2.90 12.50 4.93
C ILE A 133 1.40 12.53 5.24
N ASP A 134 0.59 11.81 4.47
CA ASP A 134 -0.85 11.68 4.70
C ASP A 134 -1.18 10.51 5.62
N GLY A 135 -0.32 9.51 5.66
CA GLY A 135 -0.49 8.34 6.50
C GLY A 135 0.67 7.37 6.46
N ILE A 136 0.51 6.32 7.24
CA ILE A 136 1.43 5.16 7.21
C ILE A 136 0.73 3.93 6.66
N TYR A 137 1.53 2.96 6.24
CA TYR A 137 1.05 1.64 5.84
C TYR A 137 1.90 0.56 6.51
N ILE A 138 1.27 -0.41 7.15
CA ILE A 138 1.99 -1.47 7.86
C ILE A 138 2.14 -2.69 6.96
N GLY A 139 3.38 -3.17 6.81
CA GLY A 139 3.73 -4.46 6.24
C GLY A 139 3.97 -5.51 7.34
N PRO A 140 2.94 -6.28 7.79
CA PRO A 140 3.08 -7.14 8.97
C PRO A 140 4.13 -8.24 8.83
N ALA A 141 4.39 -8.71 7.61
CA ALA A 141 5.37 -9.75 7.36
C ALA A 141 6.80 -9.24 7.62
N ASP A 142 7.19 -8.13 7.00
CA ASP A 142 8.50 -7.52 7.19
C ASP A 142 8.67 -6.98 8.62
N LEU A 143 7.61 -6.37 9.18
CA LEU A 143 7.59 -5.96 10.59
C LEU A 143 7.90 -7.13 11.53
N SER A 144 7.29 -8.30 11.29
CA SER A 144 7.54 -9.50 12.10
C SER A 144 9.00 -9.94 12.01
N LEU A 145 9.56 -10.00 10.80
CA LEU A 145 10.96 -10.33 10.57
C LEU A 145 11.90 -9.34 11.27
N ALA A 146 11.58 -8.04 11.21
CA ALA A 146 12.37 -6.97 11.83
C ALA A 146 12.47 -7.10 13.34
N ILE A 147 11.48 -7.71 14.00
CA ILE A 147 11.44 -7.93 15.45
C ILE A 147 11.74 -9.38 15.87
N GLY A 148 12.13 -10.23 14.91
CA GLY A 148 12.51 -11.62 15.15
C GLY A 148 11.36 -12.60 15.32
N GLU A 149 10.21 -12.32 14.74
CA GLU A 149 9.06 -13.23 14.67
C GLU A 149 8.87 -13.81 13.26
N GLU A 150 8.11 -14.89 13.17
CA GLU A 150 7.74 -15.50 11.89
C GLU A 150 6.90 -14.52 11.03
N PRO A 151 7.18 -14.44 9.72
CA PRO A 151 6.43 -13.56 8.83
C PRO A 151 4.97 -14.03 8.68
N GLY A 152 4.06 -13.08 8.53
CA GLY A 152 2.64 -13.36 8.33
C GLY A 152 1.82 -12.09 8.33
N PHE A 153 0.60 -12.15 7.78
CA PHE A 153 -0.25 -10.96 7.65
C PHE A 153 -1.19 -10.78 8.84
N ASP A 154 -1.96 -11.82 9.18
CA ASP A 154 -2.98 -11.76 10.22
C ASP A 154 -2.35 -12.22 11.54
N LYS A 155 -1.83 -11.27 12.31
CA LYS A 155 -1.10 -11.57 13.55
C LYS A 155 -2.04 -11.89 14.71
N ALA A 156 -1.71 -12.94 15.46
CA ALA A 156 -2.45 -13.28 16.67
C ALA A 156 -2.20 -12.25 17.80
N GLU A 157 -3.18 -12.05 18.67
CA GLU A 157 -3.16 -10.99 19.70
C GLU A 157 -2.04 -11.15 20.74
N ASP A 158 -1.54 -12.34 20.92
CA ASP A 158 -0.45 -12.69 21.85
C ASP A 158 0.96 -12.51 21.25
N THR A 159 1.06 -12.06 19.99
CA THR A 159 2.34 -11.80 19.31
C THR A 159 2.88 -10.40 19.60
N LYS A 160 4.21 -10.25 19.56
CA LYS A 160 4.84 -8.93 19.63
C LYS A 160 4.48 -8.08 18.42
N ALA A 161 4.42 -8.69 17.22
CA ALA A 161 4.04 -7.98 16.00
C ALA A 161 2.64 -7.37 16.13
N TYR A 162 1.67 -8.06 16.72
CA TYR A 162 0.35 -7.49 16.97
C TYR A 162 0.41 -6.28 17.92
N SER A 163 1.19 -6.37 18.98
CA SER A 163 1.40 -5.26 19.92
C SER A 163 2.05 -4.06 19.23
N GLU A 164 3.03 -4.27 18.35
CA GLU A 164 3.65 -3.21 17.56
C GLU A 164 2.68 -2.60 16.54
N ILE A 165 1.85 -3.41 15.88
CA ILE A 165 0.78 -2.92 14.98
C ILE A 165 -0.14 -1.94 15.70
N LEU A 166 -0.57 -2.27 16.92
CA LEU A 166 -1.42 -1.38 17.71
C LEU A 166 -0.66 -0.13 18.18
N ARG A 167 0.62 -0.26 18.55
CA ARG A 167 1.48 0.89 18.90
C ARG A 167 1.62 1.87 17.73
N ILE A 168 1.88 1.36 16.52
CA ILE A 168 1.96 2.17 15.30
C ILE A 168 0.62 2.91 15.06
N LEU A 169 -0.50 2.22 15.23
CA LEU A 169 -1.83 2.82 15.09
C LEU A 169 -2.05 3.96 16.11
N GLU A 170 -1.62 3.80 17.36
CA GLU A 170 -1.72 4.85 18.38
C GLU A 170 -0.87 6.09 18.00
N HIS A 171 0.36 5.88 17.51
CA HIS A 171 1.21 6.96 17.04
C HIS A 171 0.60 7.69 15.82
N SER A 172 -0.03 6.96 14.88
CA SER A 172 -0.71 7.61 13.75
C SER A 172 -1.88 8.49 14.19
N LYS A 173 -2.68 8.03 15.16
CA LYS A 173 -3.77 8.81 15.76
C LYS A 173 -3.24 10.07 16.46
N LYS A 174 -2.15 9.94 17.23
CA LYS A 174 -1.49 11.08 17.90
C LYS A 174 -0.99 12.13 16.91
N ASN A 175 -0.47 11.71 15.76
CA ASN A 175 0.01 12.59 14.70
C ASN A 175 -1.11 13.04 13.74
N ASN A 176 -2.36 12.60 13.95
CA ASN A 176 -3.52 12.93 13.12
C ASN A 176 -3.34 12.59 11.64
N ILE A 177 -2.77 11.42 11.36
CA ILE A 177 -2.57 10.87 10.00
C ILE A 177 -3.28 9.53 9.84
N PHE A 178 -3.53 9.12 8.61
CA PHE A 178 -4.17 7.84 8.29
C PHE A 178 -3.28 6.65 8.67
N ALA A 179 -3.91 5.55 9.05
CA ALA A 179 -3.25 4.28 9.25
C ALA A 179 -3.79 3.22 8.29
N GLY A 180 -2.88 2.65 7.49
CA GLY A 180 -3.15 1.52 6.61
C GLY A 180 -2.45 0.25 7.09
N ILE A 181 -2.98 -0.92 6.68
CA ILE A 181 -2.38 -2.22 6.99
C ILE A 181 -2.70 -3.25 5.92
N HIS A 182 -1.73 -4.11 5.62
CA HIS A 182 -1.91 -5.28 4.76
C HIS A 182 -2.43 -6.48 5.55
N ASN A 183 -3.53 -7.08 5.09
CA ASN A 183 -4.17 -8.21 5.75
C ASN A 183 -4.31 -9.42 4.81
N GLY A 184 -4.41 -10.60 5.40
CA GLY A 184 -4.63 -11.85 4.67
C GLY A 184 -6.09 -12.24 4.50
N SER A 185 -6.96 -11.82 5.45
CA SER A 185 -8.37 -12.23 5.49
C SER A 185 -9.34 -11.07 5.70
N PRO A 186 -10.60 -11.22 5.24
CA PRO A 186 -11.66 -10.26 5.51
C PRO A 186 -11.99 -10.13 7.01
N GLU A 187 -11.92 -11.22 7.76
CA GLU A 187 -12.22 -11.27 9.19
C GLU A 187 -11.23 -10.41 9.97
N TYR A 188 -9.94 -10.57 9.68
CA TYR A 188 -8.90 -9.77 10.30
C TYR A 188 -8.98 -8.30 9.88
N SER A 189 -9.32 -8.04 8.62
CA SER A 189 -9.51 -6.67 8.11
C SER A 189 -10.64 -5.94 8.85
N LYS A 190 -11.78 -6.59 9.07
CA LYS A 190 -12.88 -6.03 9.87
C LYS A 190 -12.42 -5.70 11.29
N LYS A 191 -11.69 -6.60 11.93
CA LYS A 191 -11.11 -6.37 13.26
C LYS A 191 -10.17 -5.15 13.28
N MET A 192 -9.34 -4.97 12.25
CA MET A 192 -8.44 -3.81 12.16
C MET A 192 -9.21 -2.50 11.94
N ILE A 193 -10.28 -2.52 11.13
CA ILE A 193 -11.19 -1.36 10.99
C ILE A 193 -11.81 -0.99 12.34
N GLU A 194 -12.30 -1.96 13.11
CA GLU A 194 -12.85 -1.74 14.45
C GLU A 194 -11.81 -1.16 15.43
N LYS A 195 -10.51 -1.47 15.27
CA LYS A 195 -9.41 -0.86 16.02
C LYS A 195 -9.14 0.60 15.59
N GLY A 196 -9.56 0.99 14.39
CA GLY A 196 -9.46 2.35 13.87
C GLY A 196 -8.49 2.52 12.70
N PHE A 197 -8.12 1.45 12.01
CA PHE A 197 -7.42 1.56 10.72
C PHE A 197 -8.37 2.14 9.67
N ASN A 198 -7.86 3.08 8.88
CA ASN A 198 -8.62 3.81 7.85
C ASN A 198 -8.50 3.15 6.47
N PHE A 199 -7.41 2.42 6.24
CA PHE A 199 -7.12 1.79 4.97
C PHE A 199 -6.66 0.34 5.20
N VAL A 200 -7.41 -0.64 4.70
CA VAL A 200 -7.07 -2.05 4.81
C VAL A 200 -7.01 -2.68 3.43
N THR A 201 -5.93 -3.36 3.11
CA THR A 201 -5.87 -4.19 1.90
C THR A 201 -6.07 -5.66 2.26
N ILE A 202 -6.76 -6.40 1.41
CA ILE A 202 -7.19 -7.77 1.68
C ILE A 202 -6.59 -8.69 0.62
N GLY A 203 -5.48 -9.33 0.96
CA GLY A 203 -4.83 -10.30 0.09
C GLY A 203 -4.38 -9.73 -1.26
N ALA A 204 -4.33 -10.59 -2.27
CA ALA A 204 -3.96 -10.25 -3.65
C ALA A 204 -4.88 -10.96 -4.65
N ASP A 205 -4.99 -10.41 -5.85
CA ASP A 205 -5.80 -10.95 -6.96
C ASP A 205 -5.44 -12.40 -7.32
N GLN A 206 -4.15 -12.74 -7.32
CA GLN A 206 -3.68 -14.12 -7.56
C GLN A 206 -4.22 -15.11 -6.52
N ARG A 207 -4.37 -14.69 -5.25
CA ARG A 207 -4.93 -15.54 -4.19
C ARG A 207 -6.41 -15.76 -4.42
N ALA A 208 -7.15 -14.72 -4.79
CA ALA A 208 -8.56 -14.79 -5.12
C ALA A 208 -8.80 -15.72 -6.33
N LEU A 209 -7.99 -15.57 -7.39
CA LEU A 209 -8.05 -16.43 -8.58
C LEU A 209 -7.73 -17.89 -8.23
N SER A 210 -6.67 -18.13 -7.47
CA SER A 210 -6.26 -19.49 -7.07
C SER A 210 -7.32 -20.16 -6.18
N ALA A 211 -7.91 -19.44 -5.23
CA ALA A 211 -8.97 -19.93 -4.37
C ALA A 211 -10.23 -20.29 -5.17
N GLY A 212 -10.64 -19.41 -6.10
CA GLY A 212 -11.78 -19.66 -6.97
C GLY A 212 -11.57 -20.87 -7.90
N ALA A 213 -10.37 -21.00 -8.49
CA ALA A 213 -10.02 -22.15 -9.31
C ALA A 213 -10.04 -23.47 -8.50
N LYS A 214 -9.50 -23.45 -7.27
CA LYS A 214 -9.52 -24.60 -6.36
C LYS A 214 -10.96 -25.01 -6.04
N GLU A 215 -11.82 -24.05 -5.67
CA GLU A 215 -13.23 -24.31 -5.37
C GLU A 215 -13.97 -24.96 -6.55
N VAL A 216 -13.77 -24.47 -7.77
CA VAL A 216 -14.36 -25.05 -8.99
C VAL A 216 -13.90 -26.48 -9.21
N LEU A 217 -12.59 -26.74 -9.06
CA LEU A 217 -12.04 -28.08 -9.22
C LEU A 217 -12.54 -29.06 -8.14
N GLU A 218 -12.65 -28.63 -6.91
CA GLU A 218 -13.19 -29.43 -5.81
C GLU A 218 -14.68 -29.79 -6.04
N LYS A 219 -15.48 -28.83 -6.49
CA LYS A 219 -16.88 -29.08 -6.87
C LYS A 219 -17.02 -30.08 -8.03
N MET A 220 -16.12 -30.02 -9.00
CA MET A 220 -16.17 -30.94 -10.18
C MET A 220 -15.64 -32.32 -9.89
N ARG A 221 -14.62 -32.48 -9.07
CA ARG A 221 -13.87 -33.75 -8.86
C ARG A 221 -14.17 -34.42 -7.52
N GLY A 222 -14.86 -33.76 -6.62
CA GLY A 222 -14.90 -34.11 -5.20
C GLY A 222 -13.61 -33.70 -4.49
N SER A 223 -13.65 -33.54 -3.16
CA SER A 223 -12.50 -33.18 -2.37
C SER A 223 -11.41 -34.25 -2.40
N SER A 224 -10.49 -34.16 -3.35
CA SER A 224 -9.25 -34.93 -3.30
C SER A 224 -8.34 -34.25 -2.26
N LYS A 225 -8.01 -34.96 -1.18
CA LYS A 225 -6.91 -34.59 -0.27
C LYS A 225 -5.62 -34.58 -1.08
N LYS A 226 -5.25 -33.42 -1.63
CA LYS A 226 -3.86 -33.15 -2.00
C LYS A 226 -3.25 -32.31 -0.88
N GLU A 227 -2.10 -32.78 -0.39
CA GLU A 227 -1.25 -32.07 0.54
C GLU A 227 -1.05 -30.62 0.08
N GLU A 228 -1.24 -29.69 1.01
CA GLU A 228 -0.97 -28.28 0.80
C GLU A 228 0.51 -28.10 0.43
N SER A 229 0.78 -27.82 -0.84
CA SER A 229 2.06 -27.26 -1.19
C SER A 229 2.14 -25.88 -0.52
N LYS A 230 3.07 -25.72 0.39
CA LYS A 230 3.43 -24.41 0.95
C LYS A 230 3.89 -23.53 -0.22
N ALA A 231 2.97 -22.76 -0.78
CA ALA A 231 3.31 -21.69 -1.71
C ALA A 231 3.59 -20.43 -0.86
N TYR A 232 4.70 -19.83 -1.18
CA TYR A 232 5.14 -18.53 -0.66
C TYR A 232 4.10 -17.45 -0.85
#